data_f75d72a6bdb8848b9b0b481ea959c217
#
_entry.id   f75d72a6bdb8848b9b0b481ea959c217
#
_cell.length_a   1.000
_cell.length_b   1.000
_cell.length_c   1.000
_cell.angle_alpha   90.00
_cell.angle_beta   90.00
_cell.angle_gamma   90.00
#
_symmetry.space_group_name_H-M   'P 1'
#
loop_
_entity.id
_entity.type
_entity.pdbx_description
1 polymer ?
#
loop_
_entity_poly.entity_id
_entity_poly.type
_entity_poly.pdbx_seq_one_letter_code
_entity_poly.pdbx_strand_id
1 'polypeptide(L)'
;MNDFSIKILAELLEAKTGQQLSINRHWRIGTALSGLFRERGISTLEQLIALLIQSRDRSLAREVVEALLNNETYFFRDRAMFDLLSQRILPELAKSRESTRHLSIWSAGCSTGQEALSVAMMFAERALNWGSWSIDIYGTDVSESVIEVARKGSYTQFEIQRGLGVVQMVQWFGETPDGWQAQEKLRRMVRFDVHNMLDPLPKPTKFDIVLCRNVLLYFDAAHRARAFDRLAEAMAPDGWLMLGAGETVIGQTNRLVPDPECAGLYRQASPGASSSSAIRHRNRTG
;
A
#
# COMPACT_ATOMS: atom_id res chain seq x y z
N MET A 1 -8.71 9.87 28.34
CA MET A 1 -9.13 10.47 27.07
C MET A 1 -10.64 10.43 27.02
N ASN A 2 -11.28 11.54 26.62
CA ASN A 2 -12.75 11.62 26.53
C ASN A 2 -13.20 10.88 25.25
N ASP A 3 -14.19 9.98 25.38
CA ASP A 3 -14.74 9.18 24.26
C ASP A 3 -15.25 10.06 23.10
N PHE A 4 -15.77 11.24 23.42
CA PHE A 4 -16.20 12.22 22.42
C PHE A 4 -15.05 12.69 21.52
N SER A 5 -13.90 13.01 22.10
CA SER A 5 -12.73 13.46 21.34
C SER A 5 -12.19 12.35 20.43
N ILE A 6 -12.17 11.13 20.92
CA ILE A 6 -11.73 9.96 20.13
C ILE A 6 -12.67 9.73 18.95
N LYS A 7 -13.98 9.87 19.17
CA LYS A 7 -14.98 9.71 18.11
C LYS A 7 -14.79 10.73 16.98
N ILE A 8 -14.56 12.00 17.30
CA ILE A 8 -14.31 13.05 16.29
C ILE A 8 -13.05 12.74 15.47
N LEU A 9 -11.98 12.29 16.13
CA LEU A 9 -10.75 11.92 15.41
C LEU A 9 -10.96 10.70 14.51
N ALA A 10 -11.72 9.70 14.96
CA ALA A 10 -12.05 8.52 14.18
C ALA A 10 -12.90 8.89 12.95
N GLU A 11 -13.93 9.70 13.13
CA GLU A 11 -14.78 10.18 12.03
C GLU A 11 -13.98 11.02 11.03
N LEU A 12 -13.07 11.87 11.49
CA LEU A 12 -12.20 12.67 10.62
C LEU A 12 -11.26 11.77 9.78
N LEU A 13 -10.61 10.80 10.42
CA LEU A 13 -9.73 9.84 9.75
C LEU A 13 -10.49 9.03 8.70
N GLU A 14 -11.64 8.47 9.08
CA GLU A 14 -12.47 7.66 8.19
C GLU A 14 -13.00 8.49 7.01
N ALA A 15 -13.53 9.67 7.26
CA ALA A 15 -14.05 10.55 6.20
C ALA A 15 -12.98 10.97 5.17
N LYS A 16 -11.72 11.08 5.58
CA LYS A 16 -10.62 11.51 4.71
C LYS A 16 -9.91 10.36 4.01
N THR A 17 -9.84 9.19 4.64
CA THR A 17 -8.99 8.09 4.20
C THR A 17 -9.73 6.77 4.02
N GLY A 18 -10.90 6.62 4.62
CA GLY A 18 -11.63 5.36 4.76
C GLY A 18 -11.08 4.46 5.86
N GLN A 19 -9.98 4.82 6.51
CA GLN A 19 -9.37 4.01 7.57
C GLN A 19 -10.08 4.22 8.90
N GLN A 20 -10.25 3.13 9.64
CA GLN A 20 -10.81 3.16 10.98
C GLN A 20 -9.73 3.28 12.05
N LEU A 21 -10.01 4.11 13.04
CA LEU A 21 -9.23 4.19 14.27
C LEU A 21 -9.68 3.07 15.23
N SER A 22 -9.03 1.91 15.16
CA SER A 22 -9.42 0.77 16.00
C SER A 22 -9.23 1.07 17.50
N ILE A 23 -10.11 0.52 18.35
CA ILE A 23 -10.08 0.67 19.80
C ILE A 23 -8.71 0.29 20.39
N ASN A 24 -8.10 -0.76 19.86
CA ASN A 24 -6.77 -1.22 20.27
C ASN A 24 -5.63 -0.22 19.97
N ARG A 25 -5.91 0.87 19.26
CA ARG A 25 -4.95 1.92 18.91
C ARG A 25 -5.18 3.23 19.62
N HIS A 26 -6.26 3.36 20.40
CA HIS A 26 -6.56 4.60 21.13
C HIS A 26 -5.40 5.05 22.04
N TRP A 27 -4.64 4.10 22.60
CA TRP A 27 -3.45 4.42 23.40
C TRP A 27 -2.34 5.13 22.60
N ARG A 28 -2.29 4.96 21.27
CA ARG A 28 -1.30 5.60 20.39
C ARG A 28 -1.64 7.04 20.04
N ILE A 29 -2.89 7.49 20.21
CA ILE A 29 -3.34 8.81 19.81
C ILE A 29 -2.45 9.90 20.41
N GLY A 30 -2.19 9.84 21.73
CA GLY A 30 -1.34 10.81 22.42
C GLY A 30 0.08 10.86 21.85
N THR A 31 0.68 9.70 21.58
CA THR A 31 2.02 9.61 20.99
C THR A 31 2.01 10.11 19.53
N ALA A 32 1.02 9.72 18.76
CA ALA A 32 0.89 10.10 17.35
C ALA A 32 0.73 11.62 17.19
N LEU A 33 -0.05 12.24 18.05
CA LEU A 33 -0.31 13.69 18.01
C LEU A 33 0.74 14.53 18.74
N SER A 34 1.72 13.94 19.43
CA SER A 34 2.68 14.67 20.28
C SER A 34 3.54 15.67 19.48
N GLY A 35 3.94 15.31 18.25
CA GLY A 35 4.66 16.22 17.34
C GLY A 35 3.80 17.44 16.99
N LEU A 36 2.59 17.17 16.52
CA LEU A 36 1.61 18.19 16.15
C LEU A 36 1.30 19.14 17.33
N PHE A 37 1.12 18.58 18.53
CA PHE A 37 0.87 19.37 19.74
C PHE A 37 2.00 20.35 20.01
N ARG A 38 3.24 19.89 19.91
CA ARG A 38 4.42 20.74 20.12
C ARG A 38 4.53 21.82 19.04
N GLU A 39 4.34 21.48 17.78
CA GLU A 39 4.48 22.41 16.65
C GLU A 39 3.39 23.49 16.64
N ARG A 40 2.17 23.13 17.03
CA ARG A 40 1.01 24.02 17.03
C ARG A 40 0.74 24.69 18.39
N GLY A 41 1.54 24.41 19.43
CA GLY A 41 1.33 24.92 20.78
C GLY A 41 0.02 24.42 21.42
N ILE A 42 -0.42 23.21 21.07
CA ILE A 42 -1.62 22.56 21.59
C ILE A 42 -1.25 21.77 22.84
N SER A 43 -1.96 22.00 23.95
CA SER A 43 -1.64 21.36 25.23
C SER A 43 -2.49 20.12 25.54
N THR A 44 -3.73 20.08 25.02
CA THR A 44 -4.68 18.99 25.32
C THR A 44 -5.44 18.55 24.09
N LEU A 45 -5.97 17.33 24.17
CA LEU A 45 -6.83 16.79 23.12
C LEU A 45 -8.12 17.59 22.96
N GLU A 46 -8.69 18.05 24.06
CA GLU A 46 -9.90 18.89 24.07
C GLU A 46 -9.66 20.22 23.36
N GLN A 47 -8.48 20.83 23.54
CA GLN A 47 -8.08 22.02 22.80
C GLN A 47 -7.97 21.73 21.29
N LEU A 48 -7.35 20.60 20.89
CA LEU A 48 -7.30 20.20 19.49
C LEU A 48 -8.70 20.07 18.90
N ILE A 49 -9.61 19.36 19.58
CA ILE A 49 -10.99 19.19 19.11
C ILE A 49 -11.72 20.52 18.99
N ALA A 50 -11.57 21.42 19.96
CA ALA A 50 -12.14 22.75 19.88
C ALA A 50 -11.64 23.52 18.65
N LEU A 51 -10.34 23.45 18.36
CA LEU A 51 -9.75 24.06 17.16
C LEU A 51 -10.28 23.42 15.87
N LEU A 52 -10.41 22.11 15.80
CA LEU A 52 -10.96 21.40 14.63
C LEU A 52 -12.42 21.77 14.35
N ILE A 53 -13.23 21.97 15.39
CA ILE A 53 -14.64 22.34 15.27
C ILE A 53 -14.80 23.83 14.90
N GLN A 54 -14.03 24.71 15.54
CA GLN A 54 -14.16 26.16 15.39
C GLN A 54 -13.42 26.72 14.18
N SER A 55 -12.32 26.08 13.82
CA SER A 55 -11.43 26.56 12.78
C SER A 55 -11.88 26.08 11.39
N ARG A 56 -11.82 27.00 10.41
CA ARG A 56 -11.88 26.65 9.00
C ARG A 56 -10.51 26.23 8.46
N ASP A 57 -9.53 26.03 9.34
CA ASP A 57 -8.17 25.65 8.97
C ASP A 57 -8.13 24.18 8.48
N ARG A 58 -8.17 24.03 7.17
CA ARG A 58 -8.06 22.72 6.52
C ARG A 58 -6.69 22.08 6.72
N SER A 59 -5.64 22.85 7.06
CA SER A 59 -4.29 22.32 7.30
C SER A 59 -4.25 21.51 8.58
N LEU A 60 -4.86 22.02 9.67
CA LEU A 60 -4.90 21.30 10.95
C LEU A 60 -5.59 19.93 10.82
N ALA A 61 -6.73 19.89 10.14
CA ALA A 61 -7.44 18.64 9.92
C ALA A 61 -6.59 17.63 9.12
N ARG A 62 -5.84 18.08 8.11
CA ARG A 62 -4.92 17.25 7.34
C ARG A 62 -3.78 16.75 8.21
N GLU A 63 -3.12 17.60 8.97
CA GLU A 63 -2.02 17.25 9.86
C GLU A 63 -2.43 16.24 10.94
N VAL A 64 -3.64 16.35 11.46
CA VAL A 64 -4.21 15.37 12.38
C VAL A 64 -4.40 14.01 11.71
N VAL A 65 -4.95 13.98 10.50
CA VAL A 65 -5.10 12.73 9.72
C VAL A 65 -3.74 12.11 9.44
N GLU A 66 -2.77 12.90 8.96
CA GLU A 66 -1.39 12.44 8.71
C GLU A 66 -0.76 11.81 9.95
N ALA A 67 -0.91 12.44 11.11
CA ALA A 67 -0.37 11.94 12.37
C ALA A 67 -1.02 10.62 12.83
N LEU A 68 -2.30 10.40 12.50
CA LEU A 68 -3.05 9.20 12.91
C LEU A 68 -2.87 8.01 11.96
N LEU A 69 -2.44 8.23 10.73
CA LEU A 69 -2.18 7.18 9.76
C LEU A 69 -1.09 6.21 10.27
N ASN A 70 -1.22 4.95 9.87
CA ASN A 70 -0.19 3.94 10.14
C ASN A 70 0.63 3.70 8.89
N ASN A 71 1.77 4.35 8.82
CA ASN A 71 2.65 4.32 7.66
C ASN A 71 3.81 3.31 7.80
N GLU A 72 3.65 2.26 8.65
CA GLU A 72 4.71 1.29 8.87
C GLU A 72 5.01 0.49 7.60
N THR A 73 6.26 0.59 7.14
CA THR A 73 6.78 -0.12 5.98
C THR A 73 8.26 -0.42 6.16
N TYR A 74 8.82 -1.34 5.37
CA TYR A 74 10.24 -1.61 5.28
C TYR A 74 10.57 -2.34 3.97
N PHE A 75 11.85 -2.31 3.59
CA PHE A 75 12.32 -2.95 2.36
C PHE A 75 12.10 -4.46 2.39
N PHE A 76 11.63 -5.01 1.28
CA PHE A 76 11.34 -6.43 1.10
C PHE A 76 10.47 -7.05 2.21
N ARG A 77 9.50 -6.28 2.72
CA ARG A 77 8.53 -6.75 3.71
C ARG A 77 7.86 -8.03 3.22
N ASP A 78 7.89 -9.10 4.04
CA ASP A 78 7.44 -10.46 3.68
C ASP A 78 8.18 -11.00 2.44
N ARG A 79 9.49 -11.18 2.55
CA ARG A 79 10.41 -11.55 1.46
C ARG A 79 9.89 -12.70 0.59
N ALA A 80 9.22 -13.69 1.18
CA ALA A 80 8.60 -14.79 0.43
C ALA A 80 7.63 -14.32 -0.67
N MET A 81 6.97 -13.18 -0.49
CA MET A 81 6.08 -12.61 -1.51
C MET A 81 6.88 -12.02 -2.70
N PHE A 82 8.05 -11.43 -2.45
CA PHE A 82 8.96 -10.98 -3.52
C PHE A 82 9.59 -12.15 -4.25
N ASP A 83 9.90 -13.24 -3.55
CA ASP A 83 10.38 -14.47 -4.18
C ASP A 83 9.31 -15.07 -5.11
N LEU A 84 8.05 -15.09 -4.66
CA LEU A 84 6.92 -15.55 -5.44
C LEU A 84 6.68 -14.68 -6.69
N LEU A 85 6.74 -13.35 -6.52
CA LEU A 85 6.67 -12.39 -7.62
C LEU A 85 7.74 -12.71 -8.67
N SER A 86 8.96 -12.90 -8.25
CA SER A 86 10.15 -13.09 -9.07
C SER A 86 10.21 -14.45 -9.76
N GLN A 87 9.77 -15.52 -9.08
CA GLN A 87 9.93 -16.91 -9.57
C GLN A 87 8.72 -17.41 -10.34
N ARG A 88 7.54 -16.85 -10.10
CA ARG A 88 6.30 -17.31 -10.72
C ARG A 88 5.64 -16.23 -11.59
N ILE A 89 5.31 -15.05 -11.00
CA ILE A 89 4.50 -14.04 -11.67
C ILE A 89 5.26 -13.39 -12.82
N LEU A 90 6.48 -12.94 -12.59
CA LEU A 90 7.27 -12.27 -13.64
C LEU A 90 7.59 -13.18 -14.84
N PRO A 91 7.96 -14.47 -14.70
CA PRO A 91 8.15 -15.35 -15.84
C PRO A 91 6.87 -15.59 -16.65
N GLU A 92 5.70 -15.63 -16.00
CA GLU A 92 4.41 -15.77 -16.68
C GLU A 92 4.09 -14.48 -17.47
N LEU A 93 4.20 -13.32 -16.85
CA LEU A 93 3.98 -12.04 -17.50
C LEU A 93 5.00 -11.75 -18.61
N ALA A 94 6.25 -12.20 -18.46
CA ALA A 94 7.25 -12.07 -19.51
C ALA A 94 6.82 -12.78 -20.81
N LYS A 95 6.18 -13.94 -20.72
CA LYS A 95 5.63 -14.65 -21.89
C LYS A 95 4.45 -13.92 -22.50
N SER A 96 3.51 -13.43 -21.67
CA SER A 96 2.30 -12.76 -22.16
C SER A 96 2.56 -11.34 -22.67
N ARG A 97 3.65 -10.72 -22.28
CA ARG A 97 4.08 -9.37 -22.70
C ARG A 97 5.33 -9.36 -23.61
N GLU A 98 5.70 -10.52 -24.17
CA GLU A 98 6.92 -10.66 -25.00
C GLU A 98 6.95 -9.70 -26.18
N SER A 99 5.80 -9.45 -26.81
CA SER A 99 5.67 -8.54 -27.96
C SER A 99 5.79 -7.06 -27.58
N THR A 100 5.29 -6.67 -26.42
CA THR A 100 5.29 -5.26 -25.96
C THR A 100 6.52 -4.91 -25.15
N ARG A 101 7.09 -5.91 -24.45
CA ARG A 101 8.20 -5.73 -23.48
C ARG A 101 7.95 -4.60 -22.49
N HIS A 102 6.70 -4.51 -22.04
CA HIS A 102 6.26 -3.51 -21.07
C HIS A 102 5.53 -4.18 -19.93
N LEU A 103 5.87 -3.77 -18.70
CA LEU A 103 5.17 -4.14 -17.48
C LEU A 103 4.80 -2.91 -16.67
N SER A 104 3.57 -2.90 -16.21
CA SER A 104 3.00 -1.85 -15.39
C SER A 104 2.64 -2.39 -14.01
N ILE A 105 3.17 -1.77 -12.96
CA ILE A 105 3.06 -2.25 -11.58
C ILE A 105 2.54 -1.12 -10.70
N TRP A 106 1.54 -1.40 -9.86
CA TRP A 106 0.99 -0.44 -8.92
C TRP A 106 1.19 -0.92 -7.47
N SER A 107 1.86 -0.12 -6.64
CA SER A 107 1.93 -0.27 -5.19
C SER A 107 0.92 0.68 -4.57
N ALA A 108 -0.23 0.16 -4.18
CA ALA A 108 -1.36 0.89 -3.61
C ALA A 108 -1.26 0.92 -2.09
N GLY A 109 -1.10 2.12 -1.50
CA GLY A 109 -0.72 2.30 -0.10
C GLY A 109 0.78 2.08 0.10
N CYS A 110 1.61 2.73 -0.75
CA CYS A 110 3.05 2.52 -0.82
C CYS A 110 3.84 3.12 0.36
N SER A 111 3.19 3.91 1.23
CA SER A 111 3.83 4.60 2.36
C SER A 111 5.06 5.40 1.90
N THR A 112 6.16 5.33 2.62
CA THR A 112 7.43 6.01 2.30
C THR A 112 8.22 5.36 1.16
N GLY A 113 7.61 4.44 0.37
CA GLY A 113 8.11 3.97 -0.92
C GLY A 113 8.99 2.72 -0.90
N GLN A 114 9.26 2.11 0.25
CA GLN A 114 10.15 0.94 0.36
C GLN A 114 9.66 -0.26 -0.46
N GLU A 115 8.33 -0.49 -0.53
CA GLU A 115 7.78 -1.58 -1.33
C GLU A 115 8.04 -1.36 -2.83
N ALA A 116 7.70 -0.19 -3.34
CA ALA A 116 7.91 0.15 -4.74
C ALA A 116 9.39 0.15 -5.15
N LEU A 117 10.27 0.67 -4.27
CA LEU A 117 11.72 0.61 -4.49
C LEU A 117 12.28 -0.81 -4.38
N SER A 118 11.70 -1.69 -3.54
CA SER A 118 12.08 -3.11 -3.50
C SER A 118 11.77 -3.81 -4.83
N VAL A 119 10.62 -3.49 -5.44
CA VAL A 119 10.29 -3.96 -6.79
C VAL A 119 11.30 -3.41 -7.82
N ALA A 120 11.63 -2.13 -7.77
CA ALA A 120 12.60 -1.53 -8.67
C ALA A 120 13.99 -2.19 -8.56
N MET A 121 14.47 -2.44 -7.32
CA MET A 121 15.72 -3.17 -7.09
C MET A 121 15.70 -4.57 -7.68
N MET A 122 14.59 -5.29 -7.52
CA MET A 122 14.43 -6.66 -8.04
C MET A 122 14.58 -6.72 -9.57
N PHE A 123 14.07 -5.73 -10.30
CA PHE A 123 14.27 -5.61 -11.74
C PHE A 123 15.70 -5.18 -12.09
N ALA A 124 16.26 -4.23 -11.37
CA ALA A 124 17.60 -3.71 -11.61
C ALA A 124 18.70 -4.74 -11.32
N GLU A 125 18.53 -5.62 -10.33
CA GLU A 125 19.43 -6.74 -10.03
C GLU A 125 19.42 -7.80 -11.14
N ARG A 126 18.34 -7.87 -11.92
CA ARG A 126 18.17 -8.82 -13.02
C ARG A 126 18.17 -8.12 -14.38
N ALA A 127 18.98 -7.09 -14.54
CA ALA A 127 19.06 -6.30 -15.77
C ALA A 127 19.35 -7.12 -17.03
N LEU A 128 20.04 -8.25 -16.94
CA LEU A 128 20.26 -9.15 -18.07
C LEU A 128 18.93 -9.71 -18.63
N ASN A 129 17.92 -9.92 -17.80
CA ASN A 129 16.62 -10.43 -18.21
C ASN A 129 15.66 -9.27 -18.60
N TRP A 130 15.77 -8.10 -17.97
CA TRP A 130 14.80 -7.01 -18.04
C TRP A 130 15.33 -5.73 -18.69
N GLY A 131 16.63 -5.66 -19.06
CA GLY A 131 17.25 -4.43 -19.57
C GLY A 131 16.68 -3.91 -20.88
N SER A 132 15.95 -4.76 -21.64
CA SER A 132 15.25 -4.37 -22.86
C SER A 132 13.75 -4.12 -22.66
N TRP A 133 13.28 -4.13 -21.40
CA TRP A 133 11.89 -3.92 -21.04
C TRP A 133 11.65 -2.52 -20.49
N SER A 134 10.48 -1.97 -20.78
CA SER A 134 9.95 -0.81 -20.08
C SER A 134 9.21 -1.27 -18.82
N ILE A 135 9.69 -0.87 -17.66
CA ILE A 135 9.11 -1.23 -16.36
C ILE A 135 8.60 0.05 -15.71
N ASP A 136 7.29 0.20 -15.62
CA ASP A 136 6.63 1.35 -15.02
C ASP A 136 6.09 0.96 -13.64
N ILE A 137 6.68 1.52 -12.59
CA ILE A 137 6.23 1.30 -11.21
C ILE A 137 5.54 2.56 -10.72
N TYR A 138 4.31 2.40 -10.24
CA TYR A 138 3.49 3.49 -9.71
C TYR A 138 3.20 3.24 -8.23
N GLY A 139 3.66 4.12 -7.37
CA GLY A 139 3.38 4.11 -5.93
C GLY A 139 2.37 5.18 -5.58
N THR A 140 1.34 4.83 -4.83
CA THR A 140 0.36 5.81 -4.34
C THR A 140 0.06 5.62 -2.85
N ASP A 141 -0.15 6.72 -2.16
CA ASP A 141 -0.62 6.73 -0.79
C ASP A 141 -1.55 7.93 -0.56
N VAL A 142 -2.41 7.85 0.45
CA VAL A 142 -3.31 8.94 0.82
C VAL A 142 -2.58 10.05 1.58
N SER A 143 -1.45 9.73 2.19
CA SER A 143 -0.62 10.64 2.97
C SER A 143 0.35 11.42 2.06
N GLU A 144 0.26 12.74 2.08
CA GLU A 144 1.15 13.62 1.34
C GLU A 144 2.57 13.57 1.90
N SER A 145 2.71 13.51 3.23
CA SER A 145 4.00 13.50 3.91
C SER A 145 4.85 12.28 3.56
N VAL A 146 4.25 11.08 3.50
CA VAL A 146 4.99 9.86 3.13
C VAL A 146 5.33 9.83 1.63
N ILE A 147 4.49 10.40 0.77
CA ILE A 147 4.76 10.52 -0.67
C ILE A 147 5.94 11.47 -0.93
N GLU A 148 6.08 12.53 -0.15
CA GLU A 148 7.27 13.39 -0.24
C GLU A 148 8.56 12.64 0.11
N VAL A 149 8.54 11.82 1.18
CA VAL A 149 9.67 10.95 1.53
C VAL A 149 9.96 9.94 0.42
N ALA A 150 8.92 9.29 -0.11
CA ALA A 150 9.05 8.33 -1.21
C ALA A 150 9.66 8.95 -2.46
N ARG A 151 9.23 10.16 -2.85
CA ARG A 151 9.80 10.92 -3.99
C ARG A 151 11.26 11.29 -3.80
N LYS A 152 11.64 11.69 -2.58
CA LYS A 152 13.04 11.96 -2.24
C LYS A 152 13.87 10.67 -2.24
N GLY A 153 13.26 9.54 -1.84
CA GLY A 153 13.94 8.27 -1.68
C GLY A 153 15.02 8.32 -0.60
N SER A 154 14.79 9.12 0.45
CA SER A 154 15.75 9.34 1.55
C SER A 154 15.28 8.63 2.81
N TYR A 155 16.17 7.89 3.44
CA TYR A 155 15.88 7.02 4.57
C TYR A 155 16.93 7.17 5.66
N THR A 156 16.52 7.07 6.91
CA THR A 156 17.42 7.02 8.06
C THR A 156 18.23 5.71 8.07
N GLN A 157 19.30 5.66 8.85
CA GLN A 157 20.09 4.45 9.07
C GLN A 157 19.22 3.27 9.55
N PHE A 158 18.25 3.53 10.42
CA PHE A 158 17.35 2.49 10.92
C PHE A 158 16.42 1.94 9.83
N GLU A 159 15.83 2.81 9.01
CA GLU A 159 14.91 2.42 7.94
C GLU A 159 15.61 1.64 6.84
N ILE A 160 16.85 2.03 6.47
CA ILE A 160 17.59 1.36 5.40
C ILE A 160 18.05 -0.05 5.83
N GLN A 161 18.42 -0.23 7.08
CA GLN A 161 18.85 -1.53 7.62
C GLN A 161 17.68 -2.51 7.80
N ARG A 162 16.46 -2.00 7.86
CA ARG A 162 15.29 -2.84 8.01
C ARG A 162 14.88 -3.44 6.66
N GLY A 163 15.29 -4.69 6.45
CA GLY A 163 14.95 -5.49 5.26
C GLY A 163 16.00 -5.55 4.16
N LEU A 164 16.97 -4.61 4.12
CA LEU A 164 18.10 -4.67 3.19
C LEU A 164 19.33 -5.34 3.78
N GLY A 165 20.00 -6.15 2.96
CA GLY A 165 21.36 -6.57 3.24
C GLY A 165 22.38 -5.47 2.94
N VAL A 166 23.55 -5.53 3.59
CA VAL A 166 24.63 -4.53 3.40
C VAL A 166 25.01 -4.36 1.93
N VAL A 167 25.07 -5.45 1.16
CA VAL A 167 25.40 -5.41 -0.27
C VAL A 167 24.38 -4.58 -1.04
N GLN A 168 23.08 -4.80 -0.80
CA GLN A 168 22.00 -4.04 -1.44
C GLN A 168 22.02 -2.57 -1.03
N MET A 169 22.31 -2.28 0.26
CA MET A 169 22.44 -0.90 0.72
C MET A 169 23.52 -0.15 -0.08
N VAL A 170 24.73 -0.68 -0.13
CA VAL A 170 25.85 -0.02 -0.83
C VAL A 170 25.65 0.03 -2.33
N GLN A 171 25.00 -0.98 -2.90
CA GLN A 171 24.75 -1.04 -4.36
C GLN A 171 23.70 -0.04 -4.82
N TRP A 172 22.66 0.20 -4.02
CA TRP A 172 21.46 0.91 -4.46
C TRP A 172 21.22 2.25 -3.78
N PHE A 173 21.95 2.53 -2.72
CA PHE A 173 21.83 3.77 -1.97
C PHE A 173 23.19 4.43 -1.79
N GLY A 174 23.20 5.76 -1.74
CA GLY A 174 24.35 6.57 -1.37
C GLY A 174 24.16 7.13 0.03
N GLU A 175 25.22 7.16 0.84
CA GLU A 175 25.24 7.79 2.14
C GLU A 175 25.13 9.31 2.00
N THR A 176 24.37 9.93 2.88
CA THR A 176 24.17 11.39 2.98
C THR A 176 24.36 11.83 4.43
N PRO A 177 24.55 13.12 4.72
CA PRO A 177 24.67 13.61 6.11
C PRO A 177 23.49 13.20 7.01
N ASP A 178 22.30 13.05 6.45
CA ASP A 178 21.07 12.76 7.18
C ASP A 178 20.63 11.29 7.08
N GLY A 179 21.41 10.43 6.43
CA GLY A 179 21.08 9.01 6.23
C GLY A 179 21.49 8.46 4.87
N TRP A 180 20.55 7.87 4.14
CA TRP A 180 20.79 7.20 2.86
C TRP A 180 19.79 7.64 1.81
N GLN A 181 20.24 7.81 0.58
CA GLN A 181 19.38 8.15 -0.54
C GLN A 181 19.46 7.10 -1.64
N ALA A 182 18.30 6.67 -2.12
CA ALA A 182 18.21 5.77 -3.27
C ALA A 182 18.87 6.38 -4.51
N GLN A 183 19.64 5.57 -5.24
CA GLN A 183 20.30 6.00 -6.48
C GLN A 183 19.26 6.48 -7.51
N GLU A 184 19.64 7.46 -8.30
CA GLU A 184 18.75 8.09 -9.28
C GLU A 184 18.13 7.08 -10.25
N LYS A 185 18.90 6.06 -10.65
CA LYS A 185 18.40 5.02 -11.55
C LYS A 185 17.22 4.22 -10.97
N LEU A 186 17.16 4.00 -9.63
CA LEU A 186 16.00 3.38 -8.99
C LEU A 186 14.84 4.37 -8.91
N ARG A 187 15.12 5.61 -8.50
CA ARG A 187 14.09 6.64 -8.37
C ARG A 187 13.39 6.94 -9.71
N ARG A 188 14.09 6.85 -10.83
CA ARG A 188 13.51 7.02 -12.17
C ARG A 188 12.58 5.87 -12.59
N MET A 189 12.69 4.70 -11.99
CA MET A 189 11.79 3.57 -12.26
C MET A 189 10.45 3.68 -11.56
N VAL A 190 10.32 4.58 -10.56
CA VAL A 190 9.12 4.67 -9.74
C VAL A 190 8.56 6.09 -9.78
N ARG A 191 7.28 6.20 -10.08
CA ARG A 191 6.52 7.44 -9.92
C ARG A 191 5.65 7.34 -8.67
N PHE A 192 5.64 8.41 -7.87
CA PHE A 192 4.85 8.49 -6.63
C PHE A 192 3.85 9.65 -6.69
N ASP A 193 2.58 9.36 -6.38
CA ASP A 193 1.52 10.37 -6.31
C ASP A 193 0.62 10.18 -5.10
N VAL A 194 0.09 11.30 -4.58
CA VAL A 194 -0.94 11.26 -3.54
C VAL A 194 -2.24 10.80 -4.18
N HIS A 195 -2.81 9.71 -3.68
CA HIS A 195 -4.07 9.16 -4.18
C HIS A 195 -4.75 8.29 -3.13
N ASN A 196 -6.05 8.51 -2.93
CA ASN A 196 -6.86 7.61 -2.11
C ASN A 196 -7.30 6.41 -2.97
N MET A 197 -6.90 5.20 -2.59
CA MET A 197 -7.24 3.98 -3.33
C MET A 197 -8.76 3.71 -3.41
N LEU A 198 -9.56 4.38 -2.59
CA LEU A 198 -11.02 4.32 -2.68
C LEU A 198 -11.58 5.12 -3.86
N ASP A 199 -10.80 5.99 -4.47
CA ASP A 199 -11.19 6.79 -5.61
C ASP A 199 -10.73 6.13 -6.92
N PRO A 200 -11.40 6.43 -8.05
CA PRO A 200 -10.93 6.01 -9.36
C PRO A 200 -9.54 6.58 -9.64
N LEU A 201 -8.68 5.81 -10.30
CA LEU A 201 -7.40 6.32 -10.76
C LEU A 201 -7.61 7.54 -11.68
N PRO A 202 -6.75 8.56 -11.59
CA PRO A 202 -6.86 9.78 -12.39
C PRO A 202 -6.82 9.52 -13.90
N LYS A 203 -6.17 8.43 -14.31
CA LYS A 203 -6.13 7.96 -15.70
C LYS A 203 -6.52 6.48 -15.74
N PRO A 204 -7.27 6.04 -16.76
CA PRO A 204 -7.62 4.63 -16.93
C PRO A 204 -6.37 3.84 -17.30
N THR A 205 -5.63 3.41 -16.30
CA THR A 205 -4.42 2.59 -16.43
C THR A 205 -4.76 1.16 -16.03
N LYS A 206 -4.22 0.21 -16.78
CA LYS A 206 -4.30 -1.22 -16.45
C LYS A 206 -2.92 -1.70 -16.03
N PHE A 207 -2.85 -2.28 -14.82
CA PHE A 207 -1.62 -2.78 -14.25
C PHE A 207 -1.54 -4.31 -14.37
N ASP A 208 -0.37 -4.78 -14.77
CA ASP A 208 -0.07 -6.22 -14.81
C ASP A 208 0.05 -6.80 -13.41
N ILE A 209 0.54 -5.98 -12.47
CA ILE A 209 0.68 -6.35 -11.05
C ILE A 209 0.16 -5.20 -10.19
N VAL A 210 -0.69 -5.52 -9.24
CA VAL A 210 -1.16 -4.63 -8.19
C VAL A 210 -0.71 -5.17 -6.83
N LEU A 211 0.06 -4.40 -6.09
CA LEU A 211 0.44 -4.67 -4.71
C LEU A 211 -0.44 -3.83 -3.80
N CYS A 212 -1.25 -4.45 -2.94
CA CYS A 212 -2.03 -3.77 -1.93
C CYS A 212 -1.86 -4.53 -0.62
N ARG A 213 -0.83 -4.18 0.13
CA ARG A 213 -0.38 -5.00 1.26
C ARG A 213 -0.39 -4.22 2.56
N ASN A 214 -1.03 -4.82 3.57
CA ASN A 214 -1.12 -4.24 4.91
C ASN A 214 -1.87 -2.90 4.98
N VAL A 215 -2.84 -2.70 4.10
CA VAL A 215 -3.67 -1.49 4.00
C VAL A 215 -5.13 -1.78 4.31
N LEU A 216 -5.70 -2.84 3.72
CA LEU A 216 -7.13 -3.16 3.80
C LEU A 216 -7.58 -3.57 5.21
N LEU A 217 -6.65 -3.99 6.05
CA LEU A 217 -6.90 -4.32 7.45
C LEU A 217 -7.37 -3.10 8.29
N TYR A 218 -7.19 -1.89 7.78
CA TYR A 218 -7.63 -0.65 8.43
C TYR A 218 -9.02 -0.19 7.99
N PHE A 219 -9.60 -0.83 6.98
CA PHE A 219 -10.92 -0.49 6.45
C PHE A 219 -12.01 -1.32 7.10
N ASP A 220 -13.22 -0.77 7.18
CA ASP A 220 -14.41 -1.55 7.45
C ASP A 220 -14.82 -2.39 6.23
N ALA A 221 -15.90 -3.15 6.35
CA ALA A 221 -16.36 -4.04 5.29
C ALA A 221 -16.78 -3.27 4.02
N ALA A 222 -17.42 -2.11 4.18
CA ALA A 222 -17.88 -1.30 3.05
C ALA A 222 -16.72 -0.66 2.28
N HIS A 223 -15.77 -0.06 3.00
CA HIS A 223 -14.56 0.52 2.41
C HIS A 223 -13.67 -0.56 1.79
N ARG A 224 -13.54 -1.76 2.39
CA ARG A 224 -12.82 -2.88 1.78
C ARG A 224 -13.45 -3.34 0.48
N ALA A 225 -14.78 -3.50 0.44
CA ALA A 225 -15.46 -3.87 -0.80
C ALA A 225 -15.21 -2.84 -1.91
N ARG A 226 -15.32 -1.55 -1.60
CA ARG A 226 -15.01 -0.46 -2.53
C ARG A 226 -13.55 -0.50 -2.98
N ALA A 227 -12.61 -0.74 -2.07
CA ALA A 227 -11.18 -0.86 -2.40
C ALA A 227 -10.95 -2.03 -3.38
N PHE A 228 -11.53 -3.20 -3.11
CA PHE A 228 -11.43 -4.35 -4.03
C PHE A 228 -12.01 -4.05 -5.41
N ASP A 229 -13.11 -3.30 -5.50
CA ASP A 229 -13.66 -2.89 -6.78
C ASP A 229 -12.67 -2.00 -7.56
N ARG A 230 -12.02 -1.03 -6.90
CA ARG A 230 -11.01 -0.16 -7.50
C ARG A 230 -9.75 -0.93 -7.92
N LEU A 231 -9.27 -1.83 -7.07
CA LEU A 231 -8.12 -2.68 -7.39
C LEU A 231 -8.41 -3.56 -8.61
N ALA A 232 -9.58 -4.23 -8.64
CA ALA A 232 -9.98 -5.05 -9.78
C ALA A 232 -10.16 -4.23 -11.07
N GLU A 233 -10.71 -3.00 -10.97
CA GLU A 233 -10.83 -2.09 -12.11
C GLU A 233 -9.48 -1.66 -12.67
N ALA A 234 -8.46 -1.55 -11.82
CA ALA A 234 -7.11 -1.15 -12.22
C ALA A 234 -6.27 -2.29 -12.80
N MET A 235 -6.64 -3.54 -12.56
CA MET A 235 -5.88 -4.71 -13.05
C MET A 235 -6.07 -4.93 -14.55
N ALA A 236 -5.03 -5.39 -15.23
CA ALA A 236 -5.14 -6.02 -16.55
C ALA A 236 -5.98 -7.32 -16.44
N PRO A 237 -6.67 -7.76 -17.50
CA PRO A 237 -7.52 -8.95 -17.44
C PRO A 237 -6.78 -10.22 -16.97
N ASP A 238 -5.51 -10.35 -17.32
CA ASP A 238 -4.60 -11.42 -16.91
C ASP A 238 -3.61 -11.00 -15.82
N GLY A 239 -3.87 -9.84 -15.18
CA GLY A 239 -3.03 -9.27 -14.14
C GLY A 239 -3.16 -9.98 -12.79
N TRP A 240 -2.25 -9.64 -11.88
CA TRP A 240 -2.16 -10.20 -10.55
C TRP A 240 -2.39 -9.14 -9.47
N LEU A 241 -3.14 -9.51 -8.43
CA LEU A 241 -3.20 -8.77 -7.17
C LEU A 241 -2.44 -9.55 -6.10
N MET A 242 -1.58 -8.85 -5.37
CA MET A 242 -0.89 -9.36 -4.17
C MET A 242 -1.39 -8.62 -2.93
N LEU A 243 -1.83 -9.37 -1.93
CA LEU A 243 -2.23 -8.85 -0.62
C LEU A 243 -1.21 -9.22 0.48
N GLY A 244 -1.28 -8.53 1.60
CA GLY A 244 -0.52 -8.88 2.80
C GLY A 244 -1.04 -10.16 3.47
N ALA A 245 -0.21 -10.80 4.30
CA ALA A 245 -0.51 -12.11 4.92
C ALA A 245 -1.80 -12.14 5.76
N GLY A 246 -2.24 -10.99 6.29
CA GLY A 246 -3.47 -10.86 7.09
C GLY A 246 -4.70 -10.44 6.28
N GLU A 247 -4.62 -10.39 4.96
CA GLU A 247 -5.65 -9.85 4.07
C GLU A 247 -6.15 -10.92 3.11
N THR A 248 -7.43 -10.87 2.76
CA THR A 248 -8.06 -11.84 1.84
C THR A 248 -9.21 -11.22 1.06
N VAL A 249 -9.46 -11.72 -0.13
CA VAL A 249 -10.65 -11.37 -0.95
C VAL A 249 -11.85 -12.26 -0.60
N ILE A 250 -11.64 -13.38 0.08
CA ILE A 250 -12.69 -14.39 0.35
C ILE A 250 -13.78 -13.76 1.22
N GLY A 251 -15.03 -13.80 0.72
CA GLY A 251 -16.17 -13.21 1.41
C GLY A 251 -16.19 -11.67 1.39
N GLN A 252 -15.27 -11.01 0.65
CA GLN A 252 -15.18 -9.55 0.57
C GLN A 252 -15.57 -9.02 -0.82
N THR A 253 -15.35 -9.80 -1.89
CA THR A 253 -15.68 -9.43 -3.26
C THR A 253 -15.88 -10.66 -4.13
N ASN A 254 -16.70 -10.51 -5.19
CA ASN A 254 -16.89 -11.53 -6.22
C ASN A 254 -16.08 -11.22 -7.49
N ARG A 255 -15.34 -10.10 -7.53
CA ARG A 255 -14.56 -9.67 -8.69
C ARG A 255 -13.17 -10.31 -8.76
N LEU A 256 -12.71 -10.84 -7.63
CA LEU A 256 -11.38 -11.40 -7.47
C LEU A 256 -11.48 -12.82 -6.90
N VAL A 257 -10.64 -13.71 -7.41
CA VAL A 257 -10.54 -15.11 -6.96
C VAL A 257 -9.12 -15.41 -6.50
N PRO A 258 -8.95 -16.19 -5.43
CA PRO A 258 -7.63 -16.61 -4.98
C PRO A 258 -6.97 -17.52 -6.00
N ASP A 259 -5.65 -17.40 -6.13
CA ASP A 259 -4.85 -18.38 -6.83
C ASP A 259 -4.88 -19.71 -6.03
N PRO A 260 -5.14 -20.85 -6.69
CA PRO A 260 -5.30 -22.14 -6.00
C PRO A 260 -4.01 -22.68 -5.39
N GLU A 261 -2.85 -22.22 -5.85
CA GLU A 261 -1.55 -22.73 -5.43
C GLU A 261 -0.80 -21.78 -4.48
N CYS A 262 -1.15 -20.48 -4.51
CA CYS A 262 -0.39 -19.47 -3.80
C CYS A 262 -1.29 -18.54 -2.97
N ALA A 263 -1.22 -18.68 -1.65
CA ALA A 263 -1.89 -17.76 -0.73
C ALA A 263 -1.38 -16.32 -0.91
N GLY A 264 -2.29 -15.35 -0.83
CA GLY A 264 -1.97 -13.94 -0.99
C GLY A 264 -1.90 -13.45 -2.44
N LEU A 265 -2.09 -14.35 -3.42
CA LEU A 265 -2.22 -14.02 -4.84
C LEU A 265 -3.66 -14.18 -5.32
N TYR A 266 -4.09 -13.25 -6.16
CA TYR A 266 -5.45 -13.18 -6.67
C TYR A 266 -5.46 -12.74 -8.13
N ARG A 267 -6.48 -13.21 -8.86
CA ARG A 267 -6.77 -12.82 -10.25
C ARG A 267 -8.18 -12.25 -10.37
N GLN A 268 -8.48 -11.60 -11.46
CA GLN A 268 -9.86 -11.25 -11.78
C GLN A 268 -10.71 -12.50 -11.96
N ALA A 269 -11.92 -12.49 -11.41
CA ALA A 269 -12.91 -13.54 -11.68
C ALA A 269 -13.29 -13.52 -13.16
N SER A 270 -13.33 -14.68 -13.81
CA SER A 270 -13.76 -14.79 -15.19
C SER A 270 -15.21 -14.32 -15.32
N PRO A 271 -15.57 -13.54 -16.36
CA PRO A 271 -16.98 -13.22 -16.64
C PRO A 271 -17.77 -14.52 -16.82
N GLY A 272 -18.64 -14.85 -15.87
CA GLY A 272 -19.47 -16.07 -15.92
C GLY A 272 -19.27 -17.07 -14.78
N ALA A 273 -18.29 -16.89 -13.92
CA ALA A 273 -18.10 -17.73 -12.72
C ALA A 273 -18.97 -17.20 -11.55
N SER A 274 -20.29 -17.04 -11.76
CA SER A 274 -21.23 -16.77 -10.68
C SER A 274 -21.50 -18.07 -9.92
N SER A 275 -21.07 -18.08 -8.65
CA SER A 275 -21.60 -18.88 -7.52
C SER A 275 -22.12 -20.31 -7.85
N SER A 276 -21.23 -21.28 -8.01
CA SER A 276 -21.60 -22.69 -7.86
C SER A 276 -20.62 -23.46 -6.95
N SER A 277 -20.43 -22.97 -5.73
CA SER A 277 -19.90 -23.79 -4.64
C SER A 277 -20.77 -23.64 -3.38
N ALA A 278 -22.07 -23.90 -3.55
CA ALA A 278 -22.91 -24.29 -2.44
C ALA A 278 -22.36 -25.63 -1.89
N ILE A 279 -21.94 -25.57 -0.65
CA ILE A 279 -21.52 -26.64 0.23
C ILE A 279 -22.34 -27.90 -0.03
N ARG A 280 -21.76 -28.92 -0.68
CA ARG A 280 -22.27 -30.28 -0.66
C ARG A 280 -21.91 -30.87 0.72
N HIS A 281 -22.75 -30.63 1.72
CA HIS A 281 -22.81 -31.50 2.89
C HIS A 281 -23.18 -32.91 2.40
N ARG A 282 -22.22 -33.79 2.34
CA ARG A 282 -22.47 -35.21 2.29
C ARG A 282 -23.01 -35.64 3.66
N ASN A 283 -24.34 -35.71 3.77
CA ASN A 283 -24.96 -36.61 4.72
C ASN A 283 -24.57 -38.03 4.30
N ARG A 284 -23.74 -38.69 5.07
CA ARG A 284 -23.64 -40.14 5.15
C ARG A 284 -24.38 -40.58 6.40
N THR A 285 -25.65 -40.87 6.24
CA THR A 285 -26.37 -41.82 7.07
C THR A 285 -26.29 -43.16 6.38
N GLY A 286 -25.86 -44.20 7.11
CA GLY A 286 -25.76 -45.57 6.71
C GLY A 286 -24.81 -46.26 7.65
#